data_1a21d748d37373cc976a56975be6a27c
#
_entry.id   1a21d748d37373cc976a56975be6a27c
#
_cell.length_a   1.000
_cell.length_b   1.000
_cell.length_c   1.000
_cell.angle_alpha   90.00
_cell.angle_beta   90.00
_cell.angle_gamma   90.00
#
_symmetry.space_group_name_H-M   'P 1'
#
loop_
_entity.id
_entity.type
_entity.pdbx_description
1 polymer ?
#
loop_
_entity_poly.entity_id
_entity_poly.type
_entity_poly.pdbx_seq_one_letter_code
_entity_poly.pdbx_strand_id
1 'polypeptide(L)'
;MYKRQEFIIGVSYDADIDKVKQLLTSIIESDDRILRDREMTVRLNELGASSVNFVVRVWSKSSDLQNVYWDVLERIKRDFDANGISFPYPQMDVHVVQLPEKAE
;
A
#
# COMPACT_ATOMS: atom_id res chain seq x y z
N MET A 1 -0.02 25.55 -3.80
CA MET A 1 0.21 24.95 -2.50
C MET A 1 0.50 23.46 -2.66
N TYR A 2 1.40 22.94 -1.86
CA TYR A 2 1.83 21.53 -1.97
C TYR A 2 1.62 20.82 -0.66
N LYS A 3 1.31 19.51 -0.72
CA LYS A 3 1.11 18.70 0.47
C LYS A 3 1.76 17.34 0.31
N ARG A 4 2.21 16.81 1.42
CA ARG A 4 2.71 15.43 1.50
C ARG A 4 1.59 14.51 1.92
N GLN A 5 1.55 13.33 1.33
CA GLN A 5 0.65 12.30 1.83
C GLN A 5 1.39 10.99 2.01
N GLU A 6 0.82 10.13 2.82
CA GLU A 6 1.44 8.89 3.23
C GLU A 6 0.49 7.73 2.97
N PHE A 7 1.07 6.65 2.44
CA PHE A 7 0.34 5.38 2.27
C PHE A 7 1.01 4.34 3.15
N ILE A 8 0.20 3.54 3.82
CA ILE A 8 0.70 2.37 4.55
C ILE A 8 0.18 1.15 3.82
N ILE A 9 1.10 0.35 3.27
CA ILE A 9 0.75 -0.78 2.42
C ILE A 9 1.22 -2.06 3.12
N GLY A 10 0.26 -2.89 3.52
CA GLY A 10 0.55 -4.16 4.19
C GLY A 10 0.51 -5.31 3.21
N VAL A 11 1.56 -6.14 3.20
CA VAL A 11 1.63 -7.31 2.34
C VAL A 11 1.94 -8.54 3.18
N SER A 12 1.75 -9.72 2.60
CA SER A 12 2.04 -10.99 3.25
C SER A 12 3.52 -11.10 3.60
N TYR A 13 3.82 -11.84 4.67
CA TYR A 13 5.21 -12.02 5.09
C TYR A 13 6.08 -12.75 4.07
N ASP A 14 5.49 -13.51 3.16
CA ASP A 14 6.25 -14.21 2.14
C ASP A 14 6.54 -13.37 0.90
N ALA A 15 6.09 -12.12 0.87
CA ALA A 15 6.37 -11.24 -0.26
C ALA A 15 7.83 -10.84 -0.30
N ASP A 16 8.37 -10.73 -1.52
CA ASP A 16 9.75 -10.31 -1.72
C ASP A 16 9.86 -8.79 -1.49
N ILE A 17 10.67 -8.40 -0.51
CA ILE A 17 10.82 -7.00 -0.14
C ILE A 17 11.26 -6.14 -1.33
N ASP A 18 12.27 -6.62 -2.06
CA ASP A 18 12.80 -5.83 -3.17
C ASP A 18 11.79 -5.67 -4.29
N LYS A 19 11.02 -6.71 -4.56
CA LYS A 19 9.98 -6.64 -5.57
C LYS A 19 8.90 -5.66 -5.18
N VAL A 20 8.46 -5.67 -3.92
CA VAL A 20 7.46 -4.73 -3.42
C VAL A 20 7.97 -3.30 -3.57
N LYS A 21 9.20 -3.04 -3.16
CA LYS A 21 9.79 -1.71 -3.27
C LYS A 21 9.91 -1.25 -4.73
N GLN A 22 10.29 -2.15 -5.61
CA GLN A 22 10.39 -1.82 -7.04
C GLN A 22 9.03 -1.46 -7.62
N LEU A 23 8.00 -2.22 -7.28
CA LEU A 23 6.66 -1.94 -7.77
C LEU A 23 6.13 -0.62 -7.25
N LEU A 24 6.29 -0.36 -5.95
CA LEU A 24 5.84 0.91 -5.37
C LEU A 24 6.58 2.09 -5.99
N THR A 25 7.88 1.98 -6.16
CA THR A 25 8.68 3.03 -6.77
C THR A 25 8.22 3.29 -8.21
N SER A 26 8.01 2.23 -8.98
CA SER A 26 7.56 2.35 -10.36
C SER A 26 6.20 3.04 -10.44
N ILE A 27 5.30 2.72 -9.53
CA ILE A 27 3.96 3.30 -9.52
C ILE A 27 4.04 4.81 -9.26
N ILE A 28 4.79 5.24 -8.24
CA ILE A 28 4.84 6.65 -7.92
C ILE A 28 5.64 7.44 -8.97
N GLU A 29 6.62 6.83 -9.58
CA GLU A 29 7.38 7.50 -10.64
C GLU A 29 6.60 7.64 -11.94
N SER A 30 5.57 6.84 -12.13
CA SER A 30 4.76 6.91 -13.34
C SER A 30 3.66 7.97 -13.26
N ASP A 31 3.45 8.58 -12.11
CA ASP A 31 2.41 9.61 -11.94
C ASP A 31 3.05 10.99 -12.01
N ASP A 32 2.72 11.74 -13.07
CA ASP A 32 3.32 13.04 -13.31
C ASP A 32 2.95 14.09 -12.28
N ARG A 33 1.89 13.88 -11.53
CA ARG A 33 1.43 14.80 -10.49
C ARG A 33 2.27 14.72 -9.23
N ILE A 34 3.00 13.62 -9.06
CA ILE A 34 3.90 13.45 -7.92
C ILE A 34 5.19 14.21 -8.19
N LEU A 35 5.57 15.07 -7.26
CA LEU A 35 6.74 15.96 -7.42
C LEU A 35 8.02 15.16 -7.21
N ARG A 36 8.91 15.24 -8.20
CA ARG A 36 10.16 14.47 -8.15
C ARG A 36 11.30 15.22 -7.50
N ASP A 37 11.17 16.53 -7.35
CA ASP A 37 12.16 17.36 -6.69
C ASP A 37 11.96 17.40 -5.17
N ARG A 38 10.99 16.66 -4.67
CA ARG A 38 10.73 16.55 -3.27
C ARG A 38 10.90 15.10 -2.81
N GLU A 39 10.78 14.90 -1.52
CA GLU A 39 10.92 13.58 -0.92
C GLU A 39 9.99 12.55 -1.57
N MET A 40 10.55 11.42 -1.97
CA MET A 40 9.78 10.26 -2.38
C MET A 40 10.31 9.10 -1.55
N THR A 41 9.52 8.66 -0.58
CA THR A 41 9.94 7.62 0.35
C THR A 41 9.20 6.33 0.05
N VAL A 42 9.96 5.24 -0.08
CA VAL A 42 9.41 3.88 -0.19
C VAL A 42 10.28 3.00 0.70
N ARG A 43 9.78 2.67 1.88
CA ARG A 43 10.57 1.91 2.87
C ARG A 43 9.71 0.88 3.56
N LEU A 44 10.35 -0.21 3.99
CA LEU A 44 9.72 -1.13 4.93
C LEU A 44 9.66 -0.38 6.27
N ASN A 45 8.47 -0.26 6.83
CA ASN A 45 8.24 0.58 7.99
C ASN A 45 7.96 -0.19 9.27
N GLU A 46 7.30 -1.33 9.15
CA GLU A 46 6.86 -2.07 10.34
C GLU A 46 6.67 -3.54 10.02
N LEU A 47 7.02 -4.39 10.97
CA LEU A 47 6.70 -5.81 10.92
C LEU A 47 5.51 -6.03 11.84
N GLY A 48 4.33 -6.05 11.22
CA GLY A 48 3.08 -6.19 11.97
C GLY A 48 2.76 -7.63 12.34
N ALA A 49 1.66 -7.81 13.04
CA ALA A 49 1.24 -9.14 13.50
C ALA A 49 0.89 -10.07 12.34
N SER A 50 0.32 -9.54 11.27
CA SER A 50 -0.13 -10.34 10.12
C SER A 50 0.47 -9.86 8.81
N SER A 51 1.19 -8.76 8.80
CA SER A 51 1.65 -8.15 7.57
C SER A 51 2.99 -7.45 7.73
N VAL A 52 3.69 -7.34 6.61
CA VAL A 52 4.86 -6.48 6.50
C VAL A 52 4.37 -5.17 5.92
N ASN A 53 4.56 -4.09 6.65
CA ASN A 53 3.99 -2.79 6.27
C ASN A 53 5.06 -1.88 5.67
N PHE A 54 4.77 -1.36 4.48
CA PHE A 54 5.65 -0.42 3.80
C PHE A 54 5.03 0.96 3.89
N VAL A 55 5.88 1.97 3.99
CA VAL A 55 5.43 3.36 3.96
C VAL A 55 5.85 3.99 2.64
N VAL A 56 4.91 4.72 2.05
CA VAL A 56 5.15 5.50 0.83
C VAL A 56 4.77 6.93 1.13
N ARG A 57 5.70 7.86 0.93
CA ARG A 57 5.46 9.28 1.15
C ARG A 57 5.78 10.04 -0.11
N VAL A 58 4.84 10.85 -0.56
CA VAL A 58 4.98 11.62 -1.79
C VAL A 58 4.35 13.00 -1.63
N TRP A 59 4.79 13.92 -2.46
CA TRP A 59 4.27 15.29 -2.49
C TRP A 59 3.55 15.54 -3.80
N SER A 60 2.48 16.31 -3.73
CA SER A 60 1.75 16.75 -4.91
C SER A 60 1.14 18.12 -4.63
N LYS A 61 0.57 18.75 -5.66
CA LYS A 61 -0.24 19.93 -5.43
C LYS A 61 -1.45 19.57 -4.59
N SER A 62 -1.87 20.50 -3.73
CA SER A 62 -3.05 20.27 -2.88
C SER A 62 -4.28 19.91 -3.72
N SER A 63 -4.41 20.52 -4.88
CA SER A 63 -5.56 20.28 -5.76
C SER A 63 -5.55 18.88 -6.37
N ASP A 64 -4.40 18.21 -6.40
CA ASP A 64 -4.28 16.86 -6.96
C ASP A 64 -4.30 15.78 -5.87
N LEU A 65 -4.25 16.17 -4.61
CA LEU A 65 -3.99 15.26 -3.51
C LEU A 65 -4.94 14.06 -3.50
N GLN A 66 -6.23 14.31 -3.58
CA GLN A 66 -7.23 13.24 -3.50
C GLN A 66 -7.19 12.34 -4.72
N ASN A 67 -7.05 12.92 -5.91
CA ASN A 67 -7.00 12.12 -7.12
C ASN A 67 -5.73 11.27 -7.19
N VAL A 68 -4.61 11.82 -6.74
CA VAL A 68 -3.36 11.05 -6.64
C VAL A 68 -3.55 9.89 -5.66
N TYR A 69 -4.17 10.14 -4.51
CA TYR A 69 -4.42 9.10 -3.52
C TYR A 69 -5.22 7.94 -4.13
N TRP A 70 -6.33 8.25 -4.78
CA TRP A 70 -7.19 7.22 -5.36
C TRP A 70 -6.48 6.44 -6.47
N ASP A 71 -5.82 7.15 -7.36
CA ASP A 71 -5.19 6.51 -8.52
C ASP A 71 -4.00 5.66 -8.13
N VAL A 72 -3.19 6.13 -7.18
CA VAL A 72 -2.05 5.37 -6.69
C VAL A 72 -2.53 4.12 -5.96
N LEU A 73 -3.55 4.26 -5.13
CA LEU A 73 -4.08 3.13 -4.38
C LEU A 73 -4.62 2.04 -5.32
N GLU A 74 -5.37 2.44 -6.33
CA GLU A 74 -5.89 1.49 -7.31
C GLU A 74 -4.76 0.83 -8.09
N ARG A 75 -3.75 1.60 -8.48
CA ARG A 75 -2.62 1.09 -9.21
C ARG A 75 -1.84 0.07 -8.39
N ILE A 76 -1.68 0.33 -7.10
CA ILE A 76 -1.03 -0.61 -6.19
C ILE A 76 -1.79 -1.93 -6.18
N LYS A 77 -3.10 -1.87 -6.04
CA LYS A 77 -3.91 -3.09 -5.99
C LYS A 77 -3.76 -3.89 -7.28
N ARG A 78 -3.87 -3.21 -8.43
CA ARG A 78 -3.78 -3.89 -9.73
C ARG A 78 -2.41 -4.48 -9.99
N ASP A 79 -1.36 -3.71 -9.74
CA ASP A 79 0.00 -4.15 -10.03
C ASP A 79 0.45 -5.25 -9.09
N PHE A 80 0.05 -5.17 -7.82
CA PHE A 80 0.42 -6.21 -6.85
C PHE A 80 -0.29 -7.52 -7.18
N ASP A 81 -1.57 -7.46 -7.54
CA ASP A 81 -2.30 -8.66 -7.95
C ASP A 81 -1.65 -9.28 -9.19
N ALA A 82 -1.27 -8.46 -10.16
CA ALA A 82 -0.66 -8.93 -11.39
C ALA A 82 0.72 -9.57 -11.17
N ASN A 83 1.38 -9.21 -10.08
CA ASN A 83 2.71 -9.71 -9.75
C ASN A 83 2.72 -10.74 -8.63
N GLY A 84 1.55 -11.22 -8.23
CA GLY A 84 1.44 -12.29 -7.24
C GLY A 84 1.73 -11.87 -5.81
N ILE A 85 1.65 -10.57 -5.50
CA ILE A 85 1.85 -10.08 -4.14
C ILE A 85 0.49 -10.01 -3.46
N SER A 86 0.36 -10.70 -2.33
CA SER A 86 -0.90 -10.82 -1.61
C SER A 86 -1.01 -9.80 -0.48
N PHE A 87 -2.23 -9.35 -0.24
CA PHE A 87 -2.55 -8.56 0.95
C PHE A 87 -3.14 -9.51 1.98
N PRO A 88 -2.62 -9.53 3.20
CA PRO A 88 -3.11 -10.49 4.19
C PRO A 88 -4.47 -10.07 4.72
N TYR A 89 -5.24 -11.06 5.13
CA TYR A 89 -6.50 -10.81 5.80
C TYR A 89 -6.25 -10.59 7.29
N PRO A 90 -7.06 -9.75 7.95
CA PRO A 90 -6.94 -9.61 9.41
C PRO A 90 -7.17 -10.94 10.09
N GLN A 91 -6.37 -11.22 11.09
CA GLN A 91 -6.44 -12.49 11.82
C GLN A 91 -7.79 -12.70 12.50
N MET A 92 -8.34 -11.65 13.03
CA MET A 92 -9.59 -11.78 13.78
C MET A 92 -10.75 -12.25 12.91
N ASP A 93 -10.68 -12.04 11.63
CA ASP A 93 -11.74 -12.47 10.73
C ASP A 93 -11.89 -13.97 10.73
N VAL A 94 -10.83 -14.68 11.01
CA VAL A 94 -10.84 -16.11 10.99
C VAL A 94 -11.62 -16.70 12.14
N HIS A 95 -11.63 -15.99 13.23
CA HIS A 95 -12.18 -16.55 14.48
C HIS A 95 -13.61 -16.21 14.73
N VAL A 96 -14.07 -15.13 14.20
CA VAL A 96 -15.38 -14.64 14.58
C VAL A 96 -16.49 -15.48 14.06
N VAL A 97 -16.23 -16.17 13.10
CA VAL A 97 -17.24 -16.79 12.39
C VAL A 97 -17.76 -18.04 12.95
N GLN A 98 -17.37 -18.49 13.71
CA GLN A 98 -17.83 -19.73 14.09
C GLN A 98 -19.06 -19.79 14.81
N LEU A 99 -19.06 -19.47 14.45
CA LEU A 99 -19.79 -19.70 15.02
C LEU A 99 -20.75 -19.98 14.88
N PRO A 100 -20.96 -20.02 14.93
CA PRO A 100 -21.85 -20.31 15.06
C PRO A 100 -22.68 -20.48 14.66
N GLU A 101 -22.40 -20.62 14.60
CA GLU A 101 -23.08 -20.95 14.64
C GLU A 101 -23.71 -21.09 14.37
N LYS A 102 -23.77 -21.31 14.43
CA LYS A 102 -24.37 -21.70 14.63
C LYS A 102 -24.90 -21.65 14.78
N ALA A 103 -24.60 -21.59 14.98
CA ALA A 103 -25.11 -21.78 15.46
C ALA A 103 -25.63 -21.62 15.54
N GLU A 104 -25.45 -21.79 15.58
CA GLU A 104 -25.98 -21.88 15.94
C GLU A 104 -26.43 -21.97 15.96
#